data_5f7481ab9f0aed0b38cd62483fde6d9f
#
_entry.id   5f7481ab9f0aed0b38cd62483fde6d9f
#
_cell.length_a   1.000
_cell.length_b   1.000
_cell.length_c   1.000
_cell.angle_alpha   90.00
_cell.angle_beta   90.00
_cell.angle_gamma   90.00
#
_symmetry.space_group_name_H-M   'P 1'
#
loop_
_entity.id
_entity.type
_entity.pdbx_description
1 polymer ?
#
loop_
_entity_poly.entity_id
_entity_poly.type
_entity_poly.pdbx_seq_one_letter_code
_entity_poly.pdbx_strand_id
1 'polypeptide(L)'
;SAASDVYKRQGILASKCKLFTDINTSYIPVGRIIKNGGIKGCLDYYDSLGSVFSEQIRSMLIFDAVIYNEDRHFGNFGILRDNHTGEIISPAPIFDNGISLFNYAMSDDMNDLTAYAKTRSNPYGVSFESICSEVMGAKQKSQLRKLIGFKFKRHTLLNLPEERLVAIENQIQNRITELLAIPNCKN
;
A
#
# COMPACT_ATOMS: atom_id res chain seq x y z
N SER A 1 -0.91 -8.83 5.51
CA SER A 1 -1.18 -8.80 4.08
C SER A 1 -1.74 -10.15 3.66
N ALA A 2 -2.79 -10.15 2.84
CA ALA A 2 -3.23 -11.37 2.19
C ALA A 2 -2.11 -11.79 1.21
N ALA A 3 -1.34 -12.82 1.56
CA ALA A 3 -0.37 -13.39 0.65
C ALA A 3 -1.13 -13.97 -0.53
N SER A 4 -0.78 -13.56 -1.75
CA SER A 4 -1.37 -14.11 -2.97
C SER A 4 -0.39 -15.09 -3.62
N ASP A 5 -0.89 -16.27 -3.95
CA ASP A 5 -0.16 -17.22 -4.78
C ASP A 5 -0.45 -16.92 -6.25
N VAL A 6 0.59 -16.88 -7.08
CA VAL A 6 0.46 -16.72 -8.53
C VAL A 6 0.55 -18.10 -9.18
N TYR A 7 -0.41 -18.42 -10.04
CA TYR A 7 -0.45 -19.70 -10.76
C TYR A 7 -1.05 -19.53 -12.16
N LYS A 8 -0.83 -20.50 -13.03
CA LYS A 8 -1.51 -20.58 -14.32
C LYS A 8 -2.75 -21.44 -14.24
N ARG A 9 -3.90 -20.89 -14.62
CA ARG A 9 -5.13 -21.66 -14.83
C ARG A 9 -5.52 -21.56 -16.31
N GLN A 10 -5.56 -22.69 -17.00
CA GLN A 10 -5.87 -22.76 -18.44
C GLN A 10 -5.01 -21.80 -19.30
N GLY A 11 -3.73 -21.66 -18.98
CA GLY A 11 -2.82 -20.76 -19.69
C GLY A 11 -2.86 -19.29 -19.26
N ILE A 12 -3.82 -18.88 -18.43
CA ILE A 12 -3.96 -17.51 -17.93
C ILE A 12 -3.29 -17.39 -16.57
N LEU A 13 -2.54 -16.29 -16.38
CA LEU A 13 -2.01 -15.92 -15.06
C LEU A 13 -3.15 -15.58 -14.12
N ALA A 14 -3.13 -16.16 -12.94
CA ALA A 14 -4.11 -15.89 -11.89
C ALA A 14 -3.40 -15.68 -10.55
N SER A 15 -3.96 -14.84 -9.69
CA SER A 15 -3.53 -14.72 -8.31
C SER A 15 -4.66 -15.20 -7.38
N LYS A 16 -4.28 -15.83 -6.28
CA LYS A 16 -5.21 -16.31 -5.26
C LYS A 16 -4.79 -15.80 -3.89
N CYS A 17 -5.72 -15.23 -3.16
CA CYS A 17 -5.52 -14.86 -1.77
C CYS A 17 -6.62 -15.44 -0.89
N LYS A 18 -6.36 -15.51 0.43
CA LYS A 18 -7.38 -15.90 1.40
C LYS A 18 -8.41 -14.79 1.52
N LEU A 19 -9.69 -15.15 1.47
CA LEU A 19 -10.77 -14.23 1.79
C LEU A 19 -10.70 -13.85 3.27
N PHE A 20 -10.81 -12.57 3.57
CA PHE A 20 -10.75 -12.03 4.94
C PHE A 20 -12.14 -11.66 5.51
N THR A 21 -13.19 -11.95 4.77
CA THR A 21 -14.60 -11.83 5.20
C THR A 21 -15.29 -13.17 5.13
N ASP A 22 -16.36 -13.31 5.92
CA ASP A 22 -17.22 -14.49 5.94
C ASP A 22 -18.65 -14.10 6.35
N ILE A 23 -19.49 -15.09 6.72
CA ILE A 23 -20.87 -14.83 7.17
C ILE A 23 -20.92 -14.00 8.47
N ASN A 24 -19.89 -14.09 9.30
CA ASN A 24 -19.83 -13.41 10.61
C ASN A 24 -19.12 -12.06 10.52
N THR A 25 -18.31 -11.83 9.46
CA THR A 25 -17.41 -10.68 9.35
C THR A 25 -17.59 -9.96 8.03
N SER A 26 -17.97 -8.69 8.09
CA SER A 26 -18.11 -7.80 6.93
C SER A 26 -16.94 -6.83 6.82
N TYR A 27 -16.55 -6.52 5.58
CA TYR A 27 -15.68 -5.41 5.26
C TYR A 27 -16.48 -4.14 5.05
N ILE A 28 -16.11 -3.07 5.74
CA ILE A 28 -16.69 -1.73 5.59
C ILE A 28 -15.62 -0.80 5.03
N PRO A 29 -15.71 -0.39 3.76
CA PRO A 29 -14.81 0.60 3.18
C PRO A 29 -14.87 1.92 3.94
N VAL A 30 -13.72 2.57 4.14
CA VAL A 30 -13.68 3.86 4.86
C VAL A 30 -14.51 4.94 4.16
N GLY A 31 -14.64 4.91 2.84
CA GLY A 31 -15.47 5.82 2.07
C GLY A 31 -16.99 5.70 2.34
N ARG A 32 -17.44 4.61 3.00
CA ARG A 32 -18.81 4.51 3.52
C ARG A 32 -18.98 5.21 4.86
N ILE A 33 -17.90 5.36 5.61
CA ILE A 33 -17.89 5.95 6.96
C ILE A 33 -17.58 7.44 6.88
N ILE A 34 -16.49 7.78 6.22
CA ILE A 34 -15.99 9.16 6.10
C ILE A 34 -16.48 9.77 4.79
N LYS A 35 -17.33 10.78 4.88
CA LYS A 35 -17.91 11.48 3.73
C LYS A 35 -17.18 12.78 3.39
N ASN A 36 -16.50 13.37 4.37
CA ASN A 36 -15.81 14.64 4.24
C ASN A 36 -14.43 14.57 4.91
N GLY A 37 -13.54 15.53 4.60
CA GLY A 37 -12.23 15.62 5.23
C GLY A 37 -11.11 14.85 4.53
N GLY A 38 -11.41 14.12 3.44
CA GLY A 38 -10.40 13.42 2.65
C GLY A 38 -9.56 12.45 3.48
N ILE A 39 -8.27 12.33 3.15
CA ILE A 39 -7.35 11.41 3.86
C ILE A 39 -7.13 11.83 5.32
N LYS A 40 -7.17 13.14 5.63
CA LYS A 40 -7.07 13.61 7.00
C LYS A 40 -8.25 13.12 7.85
N GLY A 41 -9.48 13.21 7.34
CA GLY A 41 -10.66 12.67 8.04
C GLY A 41 -10.54 11.16 8.30
N CYS A 42 -9.91 10.42 7.38
CA CYS A 42 -9.64 9.00 7.58
C CYS A 42 -8.60 8.78 8.69
N LEU A 43 -7.52 9.57 8.74
CA LEU A 43 -6.53 9.49 9.80
C LEU A 43 -7.15 9.78 11.17
N ASP A 44 -7.92 10.87 11.29
CA ASP A 44 -8.60 11.26 12.52
C ASP A 44 -9.56 10.16 13.01
N TYR A 45 -10.30 9.53 12.07
CA TYR A 45 -11.18 8.40 12.38
C TYR A 45 -10.42 7.18 12.89
N TYR A 46 -9.34 6.79 12.20
CA TYR A 46 -8.53 5.64 12.62
C TYR A 46 -7.84 5.89 13.96
N ASP A 47 -7.39 7.13 14.22
CA ASP A 47 -6.82 7.51 15.51
C ASP A 47 -7.87 7.39 16.64
N SER A 48 -9.13 7.71 16.37
CA SER A 48 -10.24 7.58 17.34
C SER A 48 -10.56 6.11 17.69
N LEU A 49 -10.24 5.16 16.82
CA LEU A 49 -10.44 3.72 17.05
C LEU A 49 -9.29 3.06 17.85
N GLY A 50 -8.21 3.79 18.11
CA GLY A 50 -7.09 3.34 18.93
C GLY A 50 -5.82 2.98 18.13
N SER A 51 -4.76 2.67 18.87
CA SER A 51 -3.40 2.57 18.32
C SER A 51 -3.23 1.53 17.21
N VAL A 52 -3.92 0.39 17.28
CA VAL A 52 -3.85 -0.66 16.25
C VAL A 52 -4.32 -0.13 14.89
N PHE A 53 -5.41 0.63 14.88
CA PHE A 53 -5.97 1.24 13.69
C PHE A 53 -5.08 2.36 13.17
N SER A 54 -4.69 3.28 14.05
CA SER A 54 -3.78 4.39 13.76
C SER A 54 -2.48 3.91 13.12
N GLU A 55 -1.85 2.91 13.70
CA GLU A 55 -0.60 2.35 13.18
C GLU A 55 -0.76 1.66 11.83
N GLN A 56 -1.88 0.99 11.60
CA GLN A 56 -2.12 0.30 10.33
C GLN A 56 -2.34 1.27 9.18
N ILE A 57 -3.18 2.32 9.34
CA ILE A 57 -3.39 3.30 8.26
C ILE A 57 -2.08 4.04 7.94
N ARG A 58 -1.30 4.45 8.96
CA ARG A 58 0.01 5.10 8.76
C ARG A 58 0.97 4.18 8.01
N SER A 59 1.06 2.91 8.43
CA SER A 59 1.93 1.92 7.76
C SER A 59 1.47 1.61 6.33
N MET A 60 0.17 1.58 6.06
CA MET A 60 -0.40 1.41 4.73
C MET A 60 -0.01 2.58 3.81
N LEU A 61 -0.17 3.82 4.26
CA LEU A 61 0.17 4.99 3.46
C LEU A 61 1.66 5.08 3.14
N ILE A 62 2.54 4.71 4.09
CA ILE A 62 3.98 4.60 3.83
C ILE A 62 4.27 3.46 2.85
N PHE A 63 3.61 2.32 2.98
CA PHE A 63 3.75 1.21 2.04
C PHE A 63 3.32 1.61 0.63
N ASP A 64 2.17 2.29 0.49
CA ASP A 64 1.69 2.80 -0.79
C ASP A 64 2.70 3.78 -1.43
N ALA A 65 3.35 4.61 -0.63
CA ALA A 65 4.42 5.50 -1.11
C ALA A 65 5.67 4.75 -1.57
N VAL A 66 6.02 3.61 -0.95
CA VAL A 66 7.16 2.76 -1.37
C VAL A 66 6.90 2.10 -2.71
N ILE A 67 5.68 1.59 -2.92
CA ILE A 67 5.31 0.87 -4.13
C ILE A 67 4.67 1.77 -5.21
N TYR A 68 4.54 3.06 -4.95
CA TYR A 68 3.85 4.02 -5.81
C TYR A 68 2.44 3.54 -6.18
N ASN A 69 1.64 3.19 -5.17
CA ASN A 69 0.25 2.76 -5.38
C ASN A 69 -0.63 3.95 -5.75
N GLU A 70 -1.11 3.97 -6.98
CA GLU A 70 -1.92 5.06 -7.53
C GLU A 70 -3.42 4.87 -7.29
N ASP A 71 -3.86 3.72 -6.74
CA ASP A 71 -5.26 3.36 -6.63
C ASP A 71 -5.73 3.04 -5.20
N ARG A 72 -5.07 3.57 -4.16
CA ARG A 72 -5.55 3.44 -2.78
C ARG A 72 -6.71 4.38 -2.51
N HIS A 73 -7.79 4.30 -3.29
CA HIS A 73 -9.00 5.08 -3.04
C HIS A 73 -9.74 4.58 -1.78
N PHE A 74 -10.70 5.35 -1.28
CA PHE A 74 -11.44 5.08 -0.03
C PHE A 74 -12.31 3.80 -0.06
N GLY A 75 -12.37 3.10 -1.17
CA GLY A 75 -12.94 1.76 -1.30
C GLY A 75 -11.94 0.63 -1.00
N ASN A 76 -10.62 0.90 -1.09
CA ASN A 76 -9.56 -0.11 -1.01
C ASN A 76 -8.89 -0.22 0.36
N PHE A 77 -9.44 0.42 1.38
CA PHE A 77 -9.12 0.22 2.79
C PHE A 77 -10.31 0.53 3.68
N GLY A 78 -10.34 -0.05 4.88
CA GLY A 78 -11.47 0.07 5.79
C GLY A 78 -11.30 -0.77 7.04
N ILE A 79 -12.41 -1.15 7.61
CA ILE A 79 -12.49 -1.91 8.85
C ILE A 79 -13.24 -3.23 8.66
N LEU A 80 -12.99 -4.17 9.53
CA LEU A 80 -13.80 -5.38 9.71
C LEU A 80 -14.78 -5.19 10.84
N ARG A 81 -16.01 -5.63 10.63
CA ARG A 81 -17.11 -5.52 11.57
C ARG A 81 -17.77 -6.88 11.77
N ASP A 82 -18.10 -7.19 13.01
CA ASP A 82 -18.94 -8.34 13.38
C ASP A 82 -20.37 -8.13 12.87
N ASN A 83 -20.94 -9.11 12.18
CA ASN A 83 -22.27 -9.03 11.58
C ASN A 83 -23.40 -9.26 12.59
N HIS A 84 -23.11 -9.85 13.75
CA HIS A 84 -24.09 -10.13 14.79
C HIS A 84 -24.17 -8.99 15.80
N THR A 85 -23.01 -8.48 16.24
CA THR A 85 -22.95 -7.43 17.26
C THR A 85 -22.89 -6.03 16.67
N GLY A 86 -22.44 -5.88 15.42
CA GLY A 86 -22.16 -4.61 14.77
C GLY A 86 -20.85 -3.97 15.24
N GLU A 87 -20.09 -4.62 16.11
CA GLU A 87 -18.84 -4.08 16.67
C GLU A 87 -17.70 -4.09 15.64
N ILE A 88 -16.82 -3.10 15.75
CA ILE A 88 -15.58 -3.03 14.95
C ILE A 88 -14.58 -4.02 15.53
N ILE A 89 -14.12 -4.96 14.71
CA ILE A 89 -13.18 -6.02 15.10
C ILE A 89 -11.73 -5.55 14.96
N SER A 90 -11.37 -5.05 13.77
CA SER A 90 -10.01 -4.69 13.42
C SER A 90 -9.97 -3.84 12.15
N PRO A 91 -8.84 -3.19 11.84
CA PRO A 91 -8.63 -2.68 10.50
C PRO A 91 -8.56 -3.84 9.51
N ALA A 92 -9.07 -3.64 8.29
CA ALA A 92 -9.01 -4.64 7.23
C ALA A 92 -7.56 -4.88 6.78
N PRO A 93 -7.18 -6.08 6.34
CA PRO A 93 -5.89 -6.31 5.69
C PRO A 93 -5.67 -5.37 4.51
N ILE A 94 -4.40 -5.08 4.19
CA ILE A 94 -4.05 -4.34 2.97
C ILE A 94 -4.30 -5.27 1.77
N PHE A 95 -5.08 -4.81 0.81
CA PHE A 95 -5.42 -5.52 -0.42
C PHE A 95 -5.46 -4.55 -1.59
N ASP A 96 -5.65 -5.06 -2.80
CA ASP A 96 -5.77 -4.28 -4.03
C ASP A 96 -4.59 -3.32 -4.26
N ASN A 97 -3.43 -3.93 -4.51
CA ASN A 97 -2.20 -3.21 -4.86
C ASN A 97 -1.88 -3.35 -6.37
N GLY A 98 -2.90 -3.61 -7.21
CA GLY A 98 -2.71 -3.93 -8.63
C GLY A 98 -2.16 -2.76 -9.45
N ILE A 99 -2.49 -1.52 -9.09
CA ILE A 99 -1.98 -0.31 -9.74
C ILE A 99 -0.81 0.26 -8.93
N SER A 100 0.30 -0.46 -8.96
CA SER A 100 1.53 -0.10 -8.25
C SER A 100 2.77 -0.59 -9.01
N LEU A 101 3.96 -0.27 -8.51
CA LEU A 101 5.24 -0.75 -9.04
C LEU A 101 5.39 -0.49 -10.54
N PHE A 102 4.87 0.64 -11.00
CA PHE A 102 4.99 1.09 -12.39
C PHE A 102 4.40 0.10 -13.40
N ASN A 103 3.25 -0.51 -13.07
CA ASN A 103 2.60 -1.52 -13.92
C ASN A 103 2.25 -0.99 -15.32
N TYR A 104 2.01 0.31 -15.49
CA TYR A 104 1.74 0.96 -16.79
C TYR A 104 3.00 1.51 -17.49
N ALA A 105 4.18 1.45 -16.86
CA ALA A 105 5.41 1.94 -17.48
C ALA A 105 5.74 1.13 -18.73
N MET A 106 5.92 1.82 -19.85
CA MET A 106 6.36 1.26 -21.11
C MET A 106 7.89 1.09 -21.14
N SER A 107 8.42 0.49 -22.20
CA SER A 107 9.86 0.26 -22.33
C SER A 107 10.69 1.56 -22.24
N ASP A 108 10.18 2.64 -22.84
CA ASP A 108 10.86 3.95 -22.81
C ASP A 108 10.88 4.56 -21.40
N ASP A 109 9.80 4.39 -20.63
CA ASP A 109 9.74 4.84 -19.24
C ASP A 109 10.74 4.11 -18.34
N MET A 110 11.04 2.85 -18.67
CA MET A 110 12.00 2.04 -17.93
C MET A 110 13.45 2.52 -18.10
N ASN A 111 13.76 3.31 -19.14
CA ASN A 111 15.09 3.89 -19.34
C ASN A 111 15.41 4.97 -18.29
N ASP A 112 14.40 5.69 -17.79
CA ASP A 112 14.53 6.62 -16.66
C ASP A 112 13.33 6.46 -15.71
N LEU A 113 13.32 5.35 -14.99
CA LEU A 113 12.25 5.03 -14.04
C LEU A 113 12.18 6.05 -12.89
N THR A 114 13.28 6.73 -12.58
CA THR A 114 13.30 7.80 -11.56
C THR A 114 12.52 9.03 -12.02
N ALA A 115 12.67 9.44 -13.28
CA ALA A 115 11.84 10.51 -13.84
C ALA A 115 10.38 10.10 -13.92
N TYR A 116 10.09 8.88 -14.39
CA TYR A 116 8.74 8.35 -14.44
C TYR A 116 8.09 8.29 -13.05
N ALA A 117 8.80 7.86 -12.02
CA ALA A 117 8.31 7.80 -10.64
C ALA A 117 7.84 9.15 -10.10
N LYS A 118 8.48 10.26 -10.50
CA LYS A 118 8.09 11.63 -10.11
C LYS A 118 6.75 12.07 -10.69
N THR A 119 6.27 11.40 -11.73
CA THR A 119 4.95 11.69 -12.34
C THR A 119 3.81 10.88 -11.69
N ARG A 120 4.13 9.96 -10.78
CA ARG A 120 3.12 9.13 -10.11
C ARG A 120 2.42 9.91 -9.01
N SER A 121 1.13 9.67 -8.87
CA SER A 121 0.30 10.37 -7.89
C SER A 121 -0.60 9.37 -7.16
N ASN A 122 -1.04 9.74 -5.98
CA ASN A 122 -2.06 9.01 -5.24
C ASN A 122 -3.46 9.63 -5.48
N PRO A 123 -4.55 8.95 -5.12
CA PRO A 123 -5.90 9.43 -5.39
C PRO A 123 -6.38 10.54 -4.44
N TYR A 124 -5.54 11.05 -3.55
CA TYR A 124 -5.95 12.04 -2.54
C TYR A 124 -5.68 13.50 -2.94
N GLY A 125 -5.07 13.74 -4.12
CA GLY A 125 -4.78 15.08 -4.62
C GLY A 125 -3.62 15.81 -3.92
N VAL A 126 -2.79 15.07 -3.18
CA VAL A 126 -1.56 15.54 -2.52
C VAL A 126 -0.39 14.64 -2.88
N SER A 127 0.85 15.09 -2.71
CA SER A 127 2.00 14.22 -3.01
C SER A 127 2.15 13.08 -1.99
N PHE A 128 2.81 11.99 -2.39
CA PHE A 128 3.18 10.92 -1.47
C PHE A 128 4.04 11.44 -0.31
N GLU A 129 4.96 12.37 -0.59
CA GLU A 129 5.84 13.00 0.42
C GLU A 129 5.06 13.79 1.46
N SER A 130 4.04 14.52 1.02
CA SER A 130 3.16 15.28 1.93
C SER A 130 2.46 14.34 2.91
N ILE A 131 1.85 13.25 2.38
CA ILE A 131 1.22 12.24 3.25
C ILE A 131 2.24 11.59 4.18
N CYS A 132 3.40 11.20 3.65
CA CYS A 132 4.43 10.56 4.44
C CYS A 132 4.93 11.47 5.58
N SER A 133 5.02 12.78 5.36
CA SER A 133 5.40 13.74 6.40
C SER A 133 4.38 13.83 7.55
N GLU A 134 3.10 13.59 7.27
CA GLU A 134 2.05 13.57 8.29
C GLU A 134 1.99 12.27 9.08
N VAL A 135 2.42 11.15 8.49
CA VAL A 135 2.23 9.82 9.08
C VAL A 135 3.52 9.13 9.50
N MET A 136 4.70 9.71 9.19
CA MET A 136 5.99 9.11 9.49
C MET A 136 6.28 9.10 10.98
N GLY A 137 6.43 7.92 11.54
CA GLY A 137 6.82 7.72 12.93
C GLY A 137 7.95 6.71 13.09
N ALA A 138 8.38 6.48 14.32
CA ALA A 138 9.46 5.53 14.63
C ALA A 138 9.14 4.11 14.15
N LYS A 139 7.87 3.69 14.24
CA LYS A 139 7.41 2.38 13.80
C LYS A 139 7.52 2.25 12.28
N GLN A 140 7.04 3.25 11.52
CA GLN A 140 7.10 3.27 10.06
C GLN A 140 8.56 3.26 9.59
N LYS A 141 9.44 4.03 10.21
CA LYS A 141 10.88 3.97 9.92
C LYS A 141 11.49 2.61 10.22
N SER A 142 11.08 1.96 11.32
CA SER A 142 11.53 0.61 11.64
C SER A 142 11.08 -0.40 10.58
N GLN A 143 9.86 -0.26 10.04
CA GLN A 143 9.36 -1.11 8.96
C GLN A 143 10.12 -0.87 7.65
N LEU A 144 10.36 0.40 7.29
CA LEU A 144 11.15 0.76 6.09
C LEU A 144 12.57 0.18 6.13
N ARG A 145 13.23 0.24 7.28
CA ARG A 145 14.59 -0.35 7.43
C ARG A 145 14.64 -1.84 7.14
N LYS A 146 13.55 -2.58 7.37
CA LYS A 146 13.46 -4.01 7.05
C LYS A 146 13.39 -4.29 5.54
N LEU A 147 13.09 -3.26 4.74
CA LEU A 147 13.02 -3.36 3.29
C LEU A 147 14.35 -2.95 2.62
N ILE A 148 15.34 -2.49 3.38
CA ILE A 148 16.67 -2.22 2.84
C ILE A 148 17.26 -3.53 2.28
N GLY A 149 17.69 -3.48 1.02
CA GLY A 149 18.19 -4.67 0.31
C GLY A 149 17.09 -5.62 -0.19
N PHE A 150 15.81 -5.22 -0.11
CA PHE A 150 14.71 -6.03 -0.66
C PHE A 150 14.92 -6.34 -2.13
N LYS A 151 14.68 -7.61 -2.49
CA LYS A 151 14.60 -8.08 -3.88
C LYS A 151 13.40 -8.98 -4.05
N PHE A 152 12.79 -8.95 -5.22
CA PHE A 152 11.73 -9.89 -5.55
C PHE A 152 12.27 -11.31 -5.62
N LYS A 153 11.52 -12.24 -5.07
CA LYS A 153 11.78 -13.66 -5.30
C LYS A 153 11.49 -13.97 -6.76
N ARG A 154 12.49 -14.47 -7.49
CA ARG A 154 12.32 -14.90 -8.87
C ARG A 154 11.50 -16.21 -8.91
N HIS A 155 10.45 -16.22 -9.70
CA HIS A 155 9.69 -17.44 -9.97
C HIS A 155 10.38 -18.22 -11.10
N THR A 156 10.27 -19.54 -11.09
CA THR A 156 10.97 -20.39 -12.07
C THR A 156 10.48 -20.18 -13.51
N LEU A 157 9.22 -19.77 -13.71
CA LEU A 157 8.58 -19.70 -15.04
C LEU A 157 7.81 -18.40 -15.32
N LEU A 158 7.58 -17.54 -14.32
CA LEU A 158 6.59 -16.45 -14.40
C LEU A 158 7.16 -15.12 -13.92
N ASN A 159 8.37 -14.77 -14.38
CA ASN A 159 8.97 -13.47 -14.09
C ASN A 159 8.63 -12.44 -15.15
N LEU A 160 8.61 -11.18 -14.74
CA LEU A 160 8.88 -10.06 -15.64
C LEU A 160 10.32 -10.15 -16.16
N PRO A 161 10.67 -9.44 -17.26
CA PRO A 161 12.06 -9.32 -17.71
C PRO A 161 12.98 -8.90 -16.55
N GLU A 162 14.17 -9.50 -16.48
CA GLU A 162 15.10 -9.27 -15.35
C GLU A 162 15.52 -7.80 -15.23
N GLU A 163 15.79 -7.14 -16.33
CA GLU A 163 16.12 -5.69 -16.37
C GLU A 163 14.99 -4.84 -15.74
N ARG A 164 13.72 -5.18 -16.01
CA ARG A 164 12.57 -4.50 -15.41
C ARG A 164 12.49 -4.75 -13.90
N LEU A 165 12.70 -5.98 -13.46
CA LEU A 165 12.71 -6.31 -12.03
C LEU A 165 13.82 -5.57 -11.29
N VAL A 166 15.02 -5.55 -11.86
CA VAL A 166 16.18 -4.83 -11.29
C VAL A 166 15.94 -3.32 -11.23
N ALA A 167 15.37 -2.74 -12.29
CA ALA A 167 15.03 -1.31 -12.30
C ALA A 167 14.02 -0.95 -11.21
N ILE A 168 12.96 -1.75 -11.04
CA ILE A 168 11.97 -1.56 -9.97
C ILE A 168 12.60 -1.73 -8.59
N GLU A 169 13.43 -2.75 -8.38
CA GLU A 169 14.16 -2.98 -7.12
C GLU A 169 15.04 -1.78 -6.75
N ASN A 170 15.78 -1.25 -7.70
CA ASN A 170 16.61 -0.07 -7.49
C ASN A 170 15.76 1.15 -7.13
N GLN A 171 14.65 1.38 -7.83
CA GLN A 171 13.75 2.49 -7.53
C GLN A 171 13.10 2.35 -6.14
N ILE A 172 12.74 1.14 -5.71
CA ILE A 172 12.29 0.87 -4.33
C ILE A 172 13.37 1.25 -3.32
N GLN A 173 14.65 0.90 -3.55
CA GLN A 173 15.74 1.24 -2.63
C GLN A 173 15.98 2.75 -2.56
N ASN A 174 15.94 3.44 -3.68
CA ASN A 174 16.01 4.91 -3.73
C ASN A 174 14.85 5.51 -2.92
N ARG A 175 13.63 5.02 -3.14
CA ARG A 175 12.44 5.49 -2.45
C ARG A 175 12.50 5.27 -0.94
N ILE A 176 12.96 4.11 -0.49
CA ILE A 176 13.16 3.82 0.94
C ILE A 176 14.13 4.83 1.56
N THR A 177 15.23 5.15 0.86
CA THR A 177 16.22 6.13 1.33
C THR A 177 15.61 7.51 1.48
N GLU A 178 14.83 7.97 0.47
CA GLU A 178 14.11 9.24 0.51
C GLU A 178 13.13 9.31 1.70
N LEU A 179 12.32 8.27 1.87
CA LEU A 179 11.31 8.20 2.93
C LEU A 179 11.94 8.14 4.32
N LEU A 180 13.07 7.46 4.49
CA LEU A 180 13.79 7.43 5.77
C LEU A 180 14.36 8.80 6.18
N ALA A 181 14.63 9.69 5.21
CA ALA A 181 15.08 11.05 5.46
C ALA A 181 13.96 11.98 5.97
N ILE A 182 12.69 11.64 5.78
CA ILE A 182 11.55 12.43 6.26
C ILE A 182 11.59 12.45 7.81
N PRO A 183 11.49 13.61 8.46
CA PRO A 183 11.40 13.72 9.91
C PRO A 183 10.21 12.93 10.48
N ASN A 184 10.28 12.51 11.73
CA ASN A 184 9.08 11.99 12.40
C ASN A 184 8.04 13.12 12.50
N CYS A 185 6.77 12.79 12.25
CA CYS A 185 5.69 13.73 12.51
C CYS A 185 5.74 14.16 14.00
N LYS A 186 5.52 15.44 14.24
CA LYS A 186 5.36 15.93 15.61
C LYS A 186 4.00 15.45 16.11
N ASN A 187 4.00 14.65 17.14
CA ASN A 187 2.80 14.31 17.91
C ASN A 187 2.21 15.56 18.55
#